data_f6efd461e5c65c6bb479a866bd7aa163
#
_entry.id   f6efd461e5c65c6bb479a866bd7aa163
#
_cell.length_a   1.000
_cell.length_b   1.000
_cell.length_c   1.000
_cell.angle_alpha   90.00
_cell.angle_beta   90.00
_cell.angle_gamma   90.00
#
_symmetry.space_group_name_H-M   'P 1'
#
loop_
_entity.id
_entity.type
_entity.pdbx_description
1 polymer ?
#
loop_
_entity_poly.entity_id
_entity_poly.type
_entity_poly.pdbx_seq_one_letter_code
_entity_poly.pdbx_strand_id
1 'polypeptide(L)'
;NGGGNYTEKNMTLAIDGSLKRLQTDYIDLYQLHWPERNTNYFGKRNYNHDIKEKKWNDYESVLKALKKFVDQGKIRYVGVSNETPWGLSKFLEISQALKLPRIVSVQNPYNLLNRAYDIGMSEISCRENVGLLAYSPLAIGYLSGKYRNNQIPKKSRIGMFGDFWTRYKEDNAKKAVDDYYNLAKENGLTLTQMSLSFVNSRPFMTSNIIGATTMEQLKEDIGSVEVELSDEIIEKINLIHANNP
;
A
#
# COMPACT_ATOMS: atom_id res chain seq x y z
N ASN A 1 -2.64 22.21 -4.42
CA ASN A 1 -2.17 21.02 -5.10
C ASN A 1 -0.75 21.27 -5.58
N GLY A 2 0.24 21.03 -4.71
CA GLY A 2 1.65 21.13 -5.05
C GLY A 2 1.97 20.15 -6.17
N GLY A 3 2.59 20.61 -7.23
CA GLY A 3 3.12 19.75 -8.29
C GLY A 3 4.04 18.69 -7.69
N GLY A 4 4.18 17.56 -8.35
CA GLY A 4 4.82 16.35 -7.87
C GLY A 4 6.32 16.42 -7.57
N ASN A 5 6.85 17.57 -7.17
CA ASN A 5 8.26 17.72 -6.86
C ASN A 5 8.47 17.85 -5.35
N TYR A 6 9.33 17.02 -4.78
CA TYR A 6 9.71 17.02 -3.37
C TYR A 6 10.77 18.08 -3.06
N THR A 7 10.57 19.31 -3.55
CA THR A 7 11.40 20.44 -3.15
C THR A 7 11.10 20.83 -1.71
N GLU A 8 12.08 21.38 -1.01
CA GLU A 8 11.90 21.89 0.36
C GLU A 8 10.69 22.84 0.46
N LYS A 9 10.55 23.76 -0.52
CA LYS A 9 9.42 24.70 -0.59
C LYS A 9 8.07 23.99 -0.64
N ASN A 10 7.91 22.99 -1.51
CA ASN A 10 6.65 22.26 -1.66
C ASN A 10 6.34 21.41 -0.42
N MET A 11 7.37 20.77 0.14
CA MET A 11 7.21 20.00 1.37
C MET A 11 6.85 20.91 2.57
N THR A 12 7.43 22.10 2.68
CA THR A 12 7.05 23.08 3.70
C THR A 12 5.57 23.40 3.62
N LEU A 13 5.08 23.77 2.44
CA LEU A 13 3.65 24.07 2.24
C LEU A 13 2.74 22.88 2.59
N ALA A 14 3.15 21.68 2.22
CA ALA A 14 2.38 20.46 2.48
C ALA A 14 2.35 20.10 3.97
N ILE A 15 3.50 20.17 4.66
CA ILE A 15 3.62 19.87 6.10
C ILE A 15 2.86 20.92 6.92
N ASP A 16 3.08 22.20 6.68
CA ASP A 16 2.39 23.27 7.41
C ASP A 16 0.87 23.22 7.19
N GLY A 17 0.45 22.93 5.95
CA GLY A 17 -0.95 22.71 5.65
C GLY A 17 -1.54 21.48 6.36
N SER A 18 -0.77 20.42 6.52
CA SER A 18 -1.18 19.21 7.25
C SER A 18 -1.30 19.47 8.74
N LEU A 19 -0.30 20.11 9.36
CA LEU A 19 -0.32 20.49 10.75
C LEU A 19 -1.54 21.37 11.09
N LYS A 20 -1.82 22.36 10.22
CA LYS A 20 -3.01 23.21 10.38
C LYS A 20 -4.32 22.41 10.32
N ARG A 21 -4.47 21.48 9.39
CA ARG A 21 -5.70 20.67 9.27
C ARG A 21 -5.85 19.66 10.40
N LEU A 22 -4.73 19.08 10.87
CA LEU A 22 -4.71 18.13 11.98
C LEU A 22 -4.80 18.81 13.34
N GLN A 23 -4.64 20.15 13.41
CA GLN A 23 -4.66 20.95 14.65
C GLN A 23 -3.61 20.45 15.66
N THR A 24 -2.39 20.18 15.17
CA THR A 24 -1.25 19.71 15.96
C THR A 24 0.01 20.42 15.50
N ASP A 25 1.05 20.39 16.32
CA ASP A 25 2.37 20.95 16.03
C ASP A 25 3.37 19.94 15.48
N TYR A 26 3.03 18.64 15.47
CA TYR A 26 3.86 17.58 14.90
C TYR A 26 3.05 16.48 14.18
N ILE A 27 3.74 15.76 13.30
CA ILE A 27 3.24 14.57 12.58
C ILE A 27 4.16 13.39 12.95
N ASP A 28 3.60 12.28 13.42
CA ASP A 28 4.39 11.11 13.78
C ASP A 28 5.06 10.48 12.55
N LEU A 29 4.29 10.25 11.47
CA LEU A 29 4.79 9.68 10.23
C LEU A 29 4.39 10.54 9.04
N TYR A 30 5.36 11.15 8.37
CA TYR A 30 5.16 11.86 7.12
C TYR A 30 5.60 11.00 5.95
N GLN A 31 4.73 10.82 4.95
CA GLN A 31 4.99 9.92 3.83
C GLN A 31 5.06 10.65 2.51
N LEU A 32 6.08 10.35 1.70
CA LEU A 32 6.17 10.75 0.31
C LEU A 32 5.21 9.89 -0.52
N HIS A 33 4.27 10.51 -1.23
CA HIS A 33 3.09 9.80 -1.76
C HIS A 33 3.38 8.87 -2.94
N TRP A 34 4.31 9.25 -3.83
CA TRP A 34 4.78 8.41 -4.95
C TRP A 34 6.17 8.87 -5.43
N PRO A 35 6.92 8.01 -6.13
CA PRO A 35 8.20 8.39 -6.73
C PRO A 35 8.07 9.54 -7.74
N GLU A 36 9.02 10.48 -7.71
CA GLU A 36 9.08 11.57 -8.71
C GLU A 36 9.62 11.08 -10.06
N ARG A 37 10.41 10.03 -10.05
CA ARG A 37 11.01 9.44 -11.25
C ARG A 37 10.00 8.63 -12.08
N ASN A 38 10.35 8.40 -13.34
CA ASN A 38 9.61 7.45 -14.17
C ASN A 38 9.79 6.04 -13.62
N THR A 39 8.71 5.49 -13.10
CA THR A 39 8.62 4.11 -12.62
C THR A 39 7.17 3.64 -12.63
N ASN A 40 6.96 2.34 -12.42
CA ASN A 40 5.63 1.78 -12.34
C ASN A 40 5.04 1.96 -10.94
N TYR A 41 3.97 2.72 -10.85
CA TYR A 41 3.15 2.88 -9.64
C TYR A 41 1.66 2.99 -10.01
N PHE A 42 0.77 2.85 -9.04
CA PHE A 42 -0.69 2.87 -9.22
C PHE A 42 -1.21 1.86 -10.26
N GLY A 43 -0.56 0.70 -10.36
CA GLY A 43 -0.98 -0.38 -11.25
C GLY A 43 -0.48 -0.27 -12.69
N LYS A 44 0.40 0.69 -13.00
CA LYS A 44 1.13 0.70 -14.26
C LYS A 44 1.98 -0.56 -14.36
N ARG A 45 1.98 -1.19 -15.53
CA ARG A 45 2.79 -2.35 -15.88
C ARG A 45 3.73 -1.96 -17.03
N ASN A 46 4.74 -2.78 -17.29
CA ASN A 46 5.68 -2.58 -18.40
C ASN A 46 6.51 -1.30 -18.23
N TYR A 47 7.52 -1.38 -17.35
CA TYR A 47 8.48 -0.30 -17.17
C TYR A 47 9.12 0.08 -18.52
N ASN A 48 8.99 1.35 -18.86
CA ASN A 48 9.63 1.92 -20.06
C ASN A 48 10.76 2.84 -19.61
N HIS A 49 12.01 2.42 -19.89
CA HIS A 49 13.19 3.18 -19.51
C HIS A 49 13.35 4.40 -20.41
N ASP A 50 13.35 5.59 -19.84
CA ASP A 50 13.69 6.83 -20.55
C ASP A 50 15.15 7.21 -20.28
N ILE A 51 16.02 6.89 -21.23
CA ILE A 51 17.45 7.22 -21.16
C ILE A 51 17.73 8.74 -21.11
N LYS A 52 16.74 9.56 -21.48
CA LYS A 52 16.86 11.03 -21.47
C LYS A 52 16.40 11.64 -20.15
N GLU A 53 15.84 10.84 -19.25
CA GLU A 53 15.42 11.29 -17.93
C GLU A 53 16.63 11.77 -17.12
N LYS A 54 16.80 13.09 -17.00
CA LYS A 54 17.95 13.71 -16.32
C LYS A 54 17.72 14.00 -14.84
N LYS A 55 16.46 14.11 -14.40
CA LYS A 55 16.09 14.50 -13.03
C LYS A 55 15.35 13.38 -12.31
N TRP A 56 15.91 12.19 -12.38
CA TRP A 56 15.20 11.04 -11.86
C TRP A 56 15.38 10.80 -10.37
N ASN A 57 16.34 11.45 -9.70
CA ASN A 57 16.55 11.24 -8.27
C ASN A 57 17.42 12.31 -7.64
N ASP A 58 16.81 13.14 -6.87
CA ASP A 58 17.51 13.94 -5.89
C ASP A 58 17.20 13.44 -4.46
N TYR A 59 17.45 12.14 -4.22
CA TYR A 59 17.22 11.52 -2.91
C TYR A 59 17.94 12.25 -1.78
N GLU A 60 19.15 12.73 -2.03
CA GLU A 60 19.94 13.45 -1.05
C GLU A 60 19.27 14.78 -0.68
N SER A 61 18.86 15.58 -1.65
CA SER A 61 18.17 16.87 -1.38
C SER A 61 16.83 16.65 -0.69
N VAL A 62 16.07 15.61 -1.10
CA VAL A 62 14.81 15.25 -0.45
C VAL A 62 15.05 14.89 1.02
N LEU A 63 16.02 14.01 1.31
CA LEU A 63 16.32 13.60 2.68
C LEU A 63 16.87 14.75 3.53
N LYS A 64 17.70 15.65 2.96
CA LYS A 64 18.17 16.87 3.65
C LYS A 64 17.02 17.81 4.01
N ALA A 65 16.07 17.97 3.10
CA ALA A 65 14.88 18.77 3.39
C ALA A 65 14.02 18.13 4.48
N LEU A 66 13.79 16.81 4.42
CA LEU A 66 13.08 16.07 5.46
C LEU A 66 13.78 16.18 6.83
N LYS A 67 15.14 16.13 6.84
CA LYS A 67 15.90 16.32 8.07
C LYS A 67 15.62 17.67 8.75
N LYS A 68 15.48 18.75 7.98
CA LYS A 68 15.12 20.07 8.55
C LYS A 68 13.79 20.03 9.30
N PHE A 69 12.79 19.33 8.77
CA PHE A 69 11.48 19.21 9.43
C PHE A 69 11.52 18.28 10.64
N VAL A 70 12.38 17.26 10.64
CA VAL A 70 12.66 16.45 11.83
C VAL A 70 13.35 17.28 12.91
N ASP A 71 14.39 18.03 12.54
CA ASP A 71 15.13 18.90 13.47
C ASP A 71 14.25 20.02 14.05
N GLN A 72 13.25 20.50 13.31
CA GLN A 72 12.23 21.44 13.75
C GLN A 72 11.16 20.81 14.65
N GLY A 73 11.15 19.50 14.82
CA GLY A 73 10.11 18.77 15.55
C GLY A 73 8.76 18.68 14.83
N LYS A 74 8.65 19.14 13.59
CA LYS A 74 7.39 19.09 12.80
C LYS A 74 7.01 17.69 12.35
N ILE A 75 7.98 16.81 12.11
CA ILE A 75 7.77 15.40 11.77
C ILE A 75 8.71 14.54 12.61
N ARG A 76 8.27 13.33 12.98
CA ARG A 76 9.10 12.38 13.76
C ARG A 76 9.77 11.37 12.87
N TYR A 77 9.01 10.72 12.00
CA TYR A 77 9.47 9.66 11.13
C TYR A 77 9.07 9.91 9.68
N VAL A 78 9.81 9.30 8.76
CA VAL A 78 9.59 9.44 7.33
C VAL A 78 9.28 8.08 6.72
N GLY A 79 8.25 8.03 5.89
CA GLY A 79 7.89 6.88 5.07
C GLY A 79 7.79 7.25 3.59
N VAL A 80 7.69 6.23 2.76
CA VAL A 80 7.43 6.38 1.32
C VAL A 80 6.18 5.60 0.92
N SER A 81 5.63 5.90 -0.24
CA SER A 81 4.46 5.19 -0.77
C SER A 81 4.62 4.94 -2.26
N ASN A 82 4.05 3.83 -2.75
CA ASN A 82 4.16 3.41 -4.14
C ASN A 82 5.61 3.27 -4.63
N GLU A 83 6.50 2.95 -3.69
CA GLU A 83 7.93 2.85 -3.96
C GLU A 83 8.32 1.44 -4.42
N THR A 84 9.42 1.35 -5.14
CA THR A 84 10.01 0.12 -5.65
C THR A 84 11.19 -0.34 -4.79
N PRO A 85 11.62 -1.62 -4.89
CA PRO A 85 12.80 -2.10 -4.18
C PRO A 85 14.04 -1.23 -4.43
N TRP A 86 14.26 -0.85 -5.69
CA TRP A 86 15.40 -0.02 -6.06
C TRP A 86 15.37 1.37 -5.40
N GLY A 87 14.21 2.04 -5.41
CA GLY A 87 14.10 3.37 -4.82
C GLY A 87 14.20 3.35 -3.30
N LEU A 88 13.60 2.33 -2.66
CA LEU A 88 13.75 2.15 -1.22
C LEU A 88 15.23 1.91 -0.84
N SER A 89 15.95 1.04 -1.58
CA SER A 89 17.39 0.80 -1.34
C SER A 89 18.19 2.09 -1.45
N LYS A 90 17.89 2.95 -2.43
CA LYS A 90 18.59 4.23 -2.60
C LYS A 90 18.34 5.20 -1.44
N PHE A 91 17.10 5.30 -0.96
CA PHE A 91 16.80 6.09 0.24
C PHE A 91 17.58 5.59 1.47
N LEU A 92 17.61 4.29 1.68
CA LEU A 92 18.29 3.67 2.83
C LEU A 92 19.81 3.85 2.75
N GLU A 93 20.41 3.62 1.58
CA GLU A 93 21.86 3.80 1.31
C GLU A 93 22.29 5.24 1.62
N ILE A 94 21.61 6.23 1.05
CA ILE A 94 21.95 7.64 1.22
C ILE A 94 21.69 8.11 2.66
N SER A 95 20.59 7.66 3.25
CA SER A 95 20.26 7.96 4.66
C SER A 95 21.39 7.48 5.59
N GLN A 96 21.88 6.26 5.40
CA GLN A 96 22.98 5.70 6.19
C GLN A 96 24.30 6.43 5.96
N ALA A 97 24.68 6.64 4.69
CA ALA A 97 25.94 7.27 4.32
C ALA A 97 26.07 8.71 4.83
N LEU A 98 24.97 9.47 4.80
CA LEU A 98 24.95 10.90 5.14
C LEU A 98 24.31 11.20 6.50
N LYS A 99 23.96 10.18 7.29
CA LYS A 99 23.27 10.33 8.60
C LYS A 99 22.01 11.19 8.51
N LEU A 100 21.20 10.93 7.46
CA LEU A 100 19.92 11.59 7.22
C LEU A 100 18.75 10.73 7.76
N PRO A 101 17.52 11.27 7.85
CA PRO A 101 16.37 10.50 8.33
C PRO A 101 16.17 9.22 7.53
N ARG A 102 16.04 8.09 8.25
CA ARG A 102 15.81 6.78 7.66
C ARG A 102 14.33 6.63 7.29
N ILE A 103 14.06 6.00 6.15
CA ILE A 103 12.71 5.54 5.81
C ILE A 103 12.34 4.39 6.74
N VAL A 104 11.22 4.51 7.45
CA VAL A 104 10.76 3.51 8.43
C VAL A 104 9.60 2.66 7.93
N SER A 105 8.89 3.10 6.89
CA SER A 105 7.75 2.37 6.34
C SER A 105 7.57 2.61 4.85
N VAL A 106 6.93 1.63 4.20
CA VAL A 106 6.45 1.74 2.81
C VAL A 106 4.94 1.57 2.81
N GLN A 107 4.20 2.47 2.18
CA GLN A 107 2.76 2.31 1.97
C GLN A 107 2.50 1.90 0.51
N ASN A 108 2.28 0.61 0.27
CA ASN A 108 2.05 0.05 -1.07
C ASN A 108 0.76 -0.79 -1.10
N PRO A 109 0.18 -1.03 -2.30
CA PRO A 109 -0.97 -1.93 -2.41
C PRO A 109 -0.54 -3.36 -2.13
N TYR A 110 -1.34 -4.05 -1.31
CA TYR A 110 -1.13 -5.49 -1.08
C TYR A 110 -2.46 -6.16 -0.73
N ASN A 111 -2.80 -7.22 -1.43
CA ASN A 111 -4.00 -8.02 -1.22
C ASN A 111 -3.91 -9.33 -2.01
N LEU A 112 -4.89 -10.22 -1.87
CA LEU A 112 -4.93 -11.52 -2.57
C LEU A 112 -4.88 -11.43 -4.10
N LEU A 113 -5.34 -10.31 -4.71
CA LEU A 113 -5.32 -10.07 -6.16
C LEU A 113 -4.10 -9.24 -6.61
N ASN A 114 -3.29 -8.75 -5.69
CA ASN A 114 -2.11 -7.96 -5.99
C ASN A 114 -1.01 -8.27 -4.99
N ARG A 115 -0.20 -9.24 -5.35
CA ARG A 115 0.92 -9.74 -4.54
C ARG A 115 2.29 -9.30 -5.06
N ALA A 116 2.32 -8.21 -5.86
CA ALA A 116 3.58 -7.71 -6.41
C ALA A 116 4.61 -7.34 -5.32
N TYR A 117 4.17 -7.03 -4.11
CA TYR A 117 5.05 -6.76 -2.97
C TYR A 117 5.86 -7.99 -2.54
N ASP A 118 5.35 -9.20 -2.72
CA ASP A 118 6.07 -10.45 -2.42
C ASP A 118 7.36 -10.57 -3.25
N ILE A 119 7.44 -9.86 -4.40
CA ILE A 119 8.57 -9.91 -5.31
C ILE A 119 9.53 -8.74 -5.00
N GLY A 120 10.59 -9.01 -4.27
CA GLY A 120 11.66 -8.06 -3.97
C GLY A 120 11.37 -7.09 -2.82
N MET A 121 10.16 -6.53 -2.69
CA MET A 121 9.82 -5.63 -1.59
C MET A 121 9.75 -6.35 -0.25
N SER A 122 9.22 -7.56 -0.21
CA SER A 122 9.14 -8.38 1.00
C SER A 122 10.51 -8.64 1.60
N GLU A 123 11.49 -9.01 0.78
CA GLU A 123 12.86 -9.27 1.23
C GLU A 123 13.51 -8.02 1.83
N ILE A 124 13.48 -6.89 1.11
CA ILE A 124 14.08 -5.65 1.60
C ILE A 124 13.38 -5.14 2.85
N SER A 125 12.05 -5.26 2.94
CA SER A 125 11.30 -4.90 4.14
C SER A 125 11.73 -5.68 5.37
N CYS A 126 11.89 -7.00 5.25
CA CYS A 126 12.32 -7.85 6.35
C CYS A 126 13.79 -7.61 6.73
N ARG A 127 14.69 -7.52 5.73
CA ARG A 127 16.13 -7.34 5.99
C ARG A 127 16.48 -5.97 6.53
N GLU A 128 15.80 -4.95 6.04
CA GLU A 128 16.03 -3.56 6.42
C GLU A 128 15.10 -3.07 7.54
N ASN A 129 14.21 -3.92 8.03
CA ASN A 129 13.21 -3.54 9.05
C ASN A 129 12.41 -2.29 8.65
N VAL A 130 11.88 -2.29 7.41
CA VAL A 130 11.01 -1.23 6.86
C VAL A 130 9.66 -1.84 6.60
N GLY A 131 8.70 -1.62 7.48
CA GLY A 131 7.42 -2.31 7.46
C GLY A 131 6.45 -1.81 6.37
N LEU A 132 5.58 -2.72 5.90
CA LEU A 132 4.51 -2.40 4.97
C LEU A 132 3.29 -1.84 5.69
N LEU A 133 2.79 -0.71 5.21
CA LEU A 133 1.44 -0.22 5.44
C LEU A 133 0.60 -0.59 4.21
N ALA A 134 -0.16 -1.68 4.27
CA ALA A 134 -0.89 -2.17 3.11
C ALA A 134 -2.14 -1.34 2.84
N TYR A 135 -2.23 -0.72 1.67
CA TYR A 135 -3.47 -0.09 1.24
C TYR A 135 -4.26 -0.96 0.25
N SER A 136 -5.57 -0.75 0.19
CA SER A 136 -6.52 -1.55 -0.61
C SER A 136 -6.46 -3.06 -0.32
N PRO A 137 -6.44 -3.50 0.95
CA PRO A 137 -6.33 -4.91 1.29
C PRO A 137 -7.53 -5.73 0.79
N LEU A 138 -8.67 -5.09 0.58
CA LEU A 138 -9.87 -5.68 -0.02
C LEU A 138 -10.02 -5.40 -1.52
N ALA A 139 -8.91 -5.04 -2.22
CA ALA A 139 -8.91 -4.82 -3.67
C ALA A 139 -10.07 -3.92 -4.14
N ILE A 140 -10.22 -2.73 -3.52
CA ILE A 140 -11.28 -1.75 -3.82
C ILE A 140 -12.71 -2.31 -3.54
N GLY A 141 -12.79 -3.38 -2.77
CA GLY A 141 -14.03 -4.05 -2.39
C GLY A 141 -14.34 -5.31 -3.19
N TYR A 142 -13.49 -5.73 -4.15
CA TYR A 142 -13.67 -7.02 -4.83
C TYR A 142 -13.57 -8.18 -3.84
N LEU A 143 -12.64 -8.12 -2.91
CA LEU A 143 -12.42 -9.15 -1.88
C LEU A 143 -13.39 -9.07 -0.69
N SER A 144 -14.44 -8.28 -0.79
CA SER A 144 -15.63 -8.41 0.08
C SER A 144 -16.74 -9.26 -0.56
N GLY A 145 -16.56 -9.70 -1.81
CA GLY A 145 -17.54 -10.49 -2.53
C GLY A 145 -18.74 -9.72 -3.11
N LYS A 146 -18.90 -8.43 -2.79
CA LYS A 146 -20.09 -7.64 -3.19
C LYS A 146 -20.23 -7.39 -4.70
N TYR A 147 -19.17 -7.61 -5.48
CA TYR A 147 -19.18 -7.44 -6.94
C TYR A 147 -19.29 -8.78 -7.69
N ARG A 148 -19.39 -9.90 -6.98
CA ARG A 148 -19.61 -11.22 -7.58
C ARG A 148 -20.90 -11.25 -8.38
N ASN A 149 -20.99 -12.16 -9.34
CA ASN A 149 -22.15 -12.31 -10.24
C ASN A 149 -22.51 -11.00 -10.97
N ASN A 150 -21.50 -10.17 -11.30
CA ASN A 150 -21.64 -8.88 -11.97
C ASN A 150 -22.54 -7.87 -11.21
N GLN A 151 -22.68 -8.02 -9.91
CA GLN A 151 -23.43 -7.07 -9.10
C GLN A 151 -22.60 -5.79 -8.87
N ILE A 152 -23.23 -4.63 -8.99
CA ILE A 152 -22.62 -3.33 -8.68
C ILE A 152 -23.57 -2.55 -7.78
N PRO A 153 -23.47 -2.71 -6.44
CA PRO A 153 -24.33 -1.97 -5.53
C PRO A 153 -24.14 -0.46 -5.69
N LYS A 154 -25.24 0.30 -5.82
CA LYS A 154 -25.23 1.75 -6.10
C LYS A 154 -24.36 2.55 -5.13
N LYS A 155 -24.35 2.20 -3.84
CA LYS A 155 -23.56 2.88 -2.80
C LYS A 155 -22.14 2.30 -2.64
N SER A 156 -21.72 1.38 -3.51
CA SER A 156 -20.37 0.84 -3.50
C SER A 156 -19.39 1.79 -4.21
N ARG A 157 -18.08 1.62 -3.97
CA ARG A 157 -17.05 2.43 -4.61
C ARG A 157 -17.15 2.41 -6.13
N ILE A 158 -17.35 1.24 -6.74
CA ILE A 158 -17.52 1.11 -8.19
C ILE A 158 -18.86 1.71 -8.64
N GLY A 159 -19.93 1.51 -7.89
CA GLY A 159 -21.24 2.10 -8.20
C GLY A 159 -21.26 3.63 -8.18
N MET A 160 -20.45 4.27 -7.31
CA MET A 160 -20.36 5.72 -7.19
C MET A 160 -19.34 6.38 -8.13
N PHE A 161 -18.21 5.72 -8.39
CA PHE A 161 -17.08 6.29 -9.11
C PHE A 161 -16.79 5.62 -10.47
N GLY A 162 -17.58 4.61 -10.83
CA GLY A 162 -17.55 3.98 -12.14
C GLY A 162 -16.17 3.47 -12.54
N ASP A 163 -15.79 3.79 -13.78
CA ASP A 163 -14.59 3.28 -14.43
C ASP A 163 -13.26 3.84 -13.95
N PHE A 164 -13.28 4.75 -12.98
CA PHE A 164 -12.02 5.25 -12.39
C PHE A 164 -11.17 4.12 -11.78
N TRP A 165 -11.79 3.02 -11.34
CA TRP A 165 -11.15 1.90 -10.67
C TRP A 165 -11.14 0.64 -11.55
N THR A 166 -10.18 0.52 -12.47
CA THR A 166 -10.12 -0.57 -13.47
C THR A 166 -9.25 -1.78 -13.08
N ARG A 167 -8.41 -1.64 -12.05
CA ARG A 167 -7.30 -2.58 -11.74
C ARG A 167 -7.69 -4.05 -11.60
N TYR A 168 -8.92 -4.37 -11.18
CA TYR A 168 -9.36 -5.73 -10.86
C TYR A 168 -10.59 -6.16 -11.68
N LYS A 169 -10.78 -5.61 -12.87
CA LYS A 169 -11.96 -5.89 -13.72
C LYS A 169 -11.80 -7.11 -14.62
N GLU A 170 -10.58 -7.57 -14.81
CA GLU A 170 -10.26 -8.66 -15.72
C GLU A 170 -10.86 -9.98 -15.25
N ASP A 171 -11.12 -10.89 -16.21
CA ASP A 171 -11.85 -12.14 -15.91
C ASP A 171 -11.05 -13.08 -14.99
N ASN A 172 -9.72 -13.09 -15.07
CA ASN A 172 -8.89 -13.83 -14.11
C ASN A 172 -9.05 -13.31 -12.69
N ALA A 173 -9.15 -11.98 -12.49
CA ALA A 173 -9.38 -11.43 -11.17
C ALA A 173 -10.76 -11.82 -10.62
N LYS A 174 -11.80 -11.82 -11.46
CA LYS A 174 -13.15 -12.29 -11.08
C LYS A 174 -13.15 -13.77 -10.70
N LYS A 175 -12.48 -14.60 -11.53
CA LYS A 175 -12.31 -16.02 -11.24
C LYS A 175 -11.59 -16.24 -9.91
N ALA A 176 -10.48 -15.55 -9.69
CA ALA A 176 -9.75 -15.62 -8.43
C ALA A 176 -10.62 -15.23 -7.22
N VAL A 177 -11.44 -14.16 -7.35
CA VAL A 177 -12.39 -13.76 -6.29
C VAL A 177 -13.39 -14.88 -5.98
N ASP A 178 -13.91 -15.57 -6.99
CA ASP A 178 -14.83 -16.69 -6.79
C ASP A 178 -14.15 -17.87 -6.12
N ASP A 179 -12.92 -18.21 -6.54
CA ASP A 179 -12.12 -19.28 -5.93
C ASP A 179 -11.81 -18.95 -4.45
N TYR A 180 -11.38 -17.73 -4.14
CA TYR A 180 -11.15 -17.28 -2.76
C TYR A 180 -12.44 -17.25 -1.92
N TYR A 181 -13.56 -16.84 -2.50
CA TYR A 181 -14.84 -16.88 -1.81
C TYR A 181 -15.24 -18.29 -1.40
N ASN A 182 -15.10 -19.25 -2.31
CA ASN A 182 -15.40 -20.66 -2.03
C ASN A 182 -14.48 -21.20 -0.94
N LEU A 183 -13.17 -20.93 -1.03
CA LEU A 183 -12.20 -21.33 -0.01
C LEU A 183 -12.54 -20.75 1.37
N ALA A 184 -12.88 -19.46 1.45
CA ALA A 184 -13.28 -18.82 2.70
C ALA A 184 -14.52 -19.51 3.29
N LYS A 185 -15.56 -19.71 2.47
CA LYS A 185 -16.82 -20.35 2.87
C LYS A 185 -16.61 -21.78 3.38
N GLU A 186 -15.79 -22.59 2.72
CA GLU A 186 -15.45 -23.96 3.11
C GLU A 186 -14.79 -24.02 4.50
N ASN A 187 -14.14 -22.93 4.90
CA ASN A 187 -13.46 -22.81 6.20
C ASN A 187 -14.23 -21.96 7.22
N GLY A 188 -15.53 -21.69 6.98
CA GLY A 188 -16.38 -20.94 7.93
C GLY A 188 -16.03 -19.46 8.06
N LEU A 189 -15.29 -18.90 7.09
CA LEU A 189 -14.86 -17.51 7.06
C LEU A 189 -15.67 -16.71 6.03
N THR A 190 -15.75 -15.40 6.24
CA THR A 190 -16.10 -14.50 5.14
C THR A 190 -14.88 -14.26 4.25
N LEU A 191 -15.10 -13.86 3.00
CA LEU A 191 -14.01 -13.48 2.10
C LEU A 191 -13.23 -12.27 2.65
N THR A 192 -13.91 -11.33 3.29
CA THR A 192 -13.31 -10.17 3.97
C THR A 192 -12.34 -10.62 5.06
N GLN A 193 -12.81 -11.47 5.99
CA GLN A 193 -11.98 -12.00 7.08
C GLN A 193 -10.74 -12.72 6.54
N MET A 194 -10.91 -13.67 5.63
CA MET A 194 -9.78 -14.40 5.06
C MET A 194 -8.79 -13.47 4.36
N SER A 195 -9.28 -12.49 3.58
CA SER A 195 -8.43 -11.57 2.83
C SER A 195 -7.61 -10.68 3.75
N LEU A 196 -8.21 -10.11 4.79
CA LEU A 196 -7.53 -9.25 5.75
C LEU A 196 -6.55 -10.03 6.62
N SER A 197 -6.94 -11.23 7.09
CA SER A 197 -6.08 -12.10 7.90
C SER A 197 -4.87 -12.58 7.11
N PHE A 198 -5.03 -12.88 5.81
CA PHE A 198 -3.89 -13.17 4.93
C PHE A 198 -2.91 -12.00 4.89
N VAL A 199 -3.38 -10.78 4.72
CA VAL A 199 -2.51 -9.58 4.71
C VAL A 199 -1.83 -9.40 6.06
N ASN A 200 -2.58 -9.54 7.17
CA ASN A 200 -2.05 -9.40 8.54
C ASN A 200 -0.97 -10.44 8.88
N SER A 201 -1.04 -11.65 8.31
CA SER A 201 -0.11 -12.76 8.60
C SER A 201 1.27 -12.61 7.93
N ARG A 202 1.49 -11.60 7.10
CA ARG A 202 2.77 -11.45 6.38
C ARG A 202 3.87 -10.90 7.28
N PRO A 203 5.10 -11.46 7.23
CA PRO A 203 6.20 -11.08 8.14
C PRO A 203 6.69 -9.64 7.95
N PHE A 204 6.42 -9.04 6.79
CA PHE A 204 6.76 -7.66 6.46
C PHE A 204 5.64 -6.66 6.78
N MET A 205 4.51 -7.12 7.31
CA MET A 205 3.35 -6.28 7.59
C MET A 205 3.53 -5.51 8.89
N THR A 206 3.27 -4.21 8.85
CA THR A 206 3.20 -3.36 10.04
C THR A 206 1.76 -2.96 10.34
N SER A 207 1.01 -2.55 9.33
CA SER A 207 -0.39 -2.15 9.51
C SER A 207 -1.20 -2.34 8.23
N ASN A 208 -2.40 -2.83 8.40
CA ASN A 208 -3.38 -3.00 7.33
C ASN A 208 -4.31 -1.79 7.30
N ILE A 209 -4.36 -1.08 6.17
CA ILE A 209 -5.16 0.13 6.02
C ILE A 209 -6.55 -0.24 5.51
N ILE A 210 -7.48 -0.38 6.42
CA ILE A 210 -8.88 -0.70 6.14
C ILE A 210 -9.70 0.54 5.83
N GLY A 211 -10.89 0.34 5.25
CA GLY A 211 -11.88 1.38 5.04
C GLY A 211 -13.29 0.81 5.08
N ALA A 212 -14.11 1.28 6.02
CA ALA A 212 -15.48 0.87 6.21
C ALA A 212 -16.43 2.05 6.03
N THR A 213 -17.64 1.78 5.55
CA THR A 213 -18.73 2.77 5.43
C THR A 213 -19.89 2.46 6.33
N THR A 214 -19.90 1.29 6.99
CA THR A 214 -20.87 0.90 8.01
C THR A 214 -20.19 0.32 9.24
N MET A 215 -20.87 0.30 10.36
CA MET A 215 -20.34 -0.28 11.61
C MET A 215 -20.15 -1.79 11.51
N GLU A 216 -20.99 -2.48 10.73
CA GLU A 216 -20.86 -3.92 10.48
C GLU A 216 -19.55 -4.21 9.74
N GLN A 217 -19.24 -3.46 8.67
CA GLN A 217 -17.97 -3.58 7.96
C GLN A 217 -16.78 -3.30 8.88
N LEU A 218 -16.85 -2.22 9.67
CA LEU A 218 -15.77 -1.88 10.60
C LEU A 218 -15.51 -2.98 11.62
N LYS A 219 -16.57 -3.57 12.18
CA LYS A 219 -16.45 -4.69 13.13
C LYS A 219 -15.86 -5.93 12.48
N GLU A 220 -16.29 -6.26 11.26
CA GLU A 220 -15.75 -7.38 10.49
C GLU A 220 -14.26 -7.16 10.17
N ASP A 221 -13.90 -5.96 9.69
CA ASP A 221 -12.53 -5.61 9.34
C ASP A 221 -11.61 -5.69 10.59
N ILE A 222 -12.02 -5.12 11.73
CA ILE A 222 -11.27 -5.19 13.00
C ILE A 222 -11.18 -6.64 13.50
N GLY A 223 -12.29 -7.38 13.47
CA GLY A 223 -12.32 -8.77 13.91
C GLY A 223 -11.42 -9.71 13.11
N SER A 224 -10.96 -9.29 11.95
CA SER A 224 -10.04 -10.09 11.14
C SER A 224 -8.66 -10.32 11.81
N VAL A 225 -8.29 -9.54 12.81
CA VAL A 225 -7.02 -9.71 13.54
C VAL A 225 -7.04 -10.95 14.45
N GLU A 226 -8.23 -11.42 14.82
CA GLU A 226 -8.42 -12.61 15.65
C GLU A 226 -8.50 -13.91 14.82
N VAL A 227 -8.46 -13.79 13.49
CA VAL A 227 -8.56 -14.94 12.58
C VAL A 227 -7.16 -15.43 12.22
N GLU A 228 -6.82 -16.64 12.65
CA GLU A 228 -5.63 -17.34 12.24
C GLU A 228 -5.93 -18.24 11.05
N LEU A 229 -5.15 -18.12 9.98
CA LEU A 229 -5.23 -18.98 8.82
C LEU A 229 -4.27 -20.16 8.99
N SER A 230 -4.79 -21.39 8.86
CA SER A 230 -3.96 -22.59 8.86
C SER A 230 -3.02 -22.63 7.65
N ASP A 231 -1.93 -23.39 7.77
CA ASP A 231 -0.99 -23.60 6.66
C ASP A 231 -1.71 -24.17 5.42
N GLU A 232 -2.69 -25.04 5.61
CA GLU A 232 -3.49 -25.59 4.50
C GLU A 232 -4.27 -24.49 3.76
N ILE A 233 -4.87 -23.54 4.48
CA ILE A 233 -5.57 -22.41 3.86
C ILE A 233 -4.58 -21.51 3.10
N ILE A 234 -3.42 -21.24 3.69
CA ILE A 234 -2.35 -20.46 3.05
C ILE A 234 -1.85 -21.13 1.77
N GLU A 235 -1.65 -22.44 1.78
CA GLU A 235 -1.25 -23.20 0.58
C GLU A 235 -2.31 -23.10 -0.52
N LYS A 236 -3.58 -23.27 -0.18
CA LYS A 236 -4.70 -23.13 -1.15
C LYS A 236 -4.78 -21.67 -1.68
N ILE A 237 -4.58 -20.65 -0.84
CA ILE A 237 -4.49 -19.25 -1.27
C ILE A 237 -3.34 -19.07 -2.28
N ASN A 238 -2.18 -19.65 -2.00
CA ASN A 238 -1.02 -19.57 -2.89
C ASN A 238 -1.29 -20.28 -4.24
N LEU A 239 -1.98 -21.41 -4.23
CA LEU A 239 -2.37 -22.12 -5.44
C LEU A 239 -3.36 -21.30 -6.30
N ILE A 240 -4.36 -20.70 -5.67
CA ILE A 240 -5.31 -19.81 -6.39
C ILE A 240 -4.55 -18.65 -7.04
N HIS A 241 -3.61 -18.02 -6.32
CA HIS A 241 -2.80 -16.94 -6.87
C HIS A 241 -1.93 -17.39 -8.04
N ALA A 242 -1.28 -18.55 -7.94
CA ALA A 242 -0.44 -19.11 -9.01
C ALA A 242 -1.24 -19.39 -10.29
N ASN A 243 -2.51 -19.80 -10.16
CA ASN A 243 -3.39 -20.08 -11.28
C ASN A 243 -4.05 -18.81 -11.89
N ASN A 244 -3.98 -17.66 -11.18
CA ASN A 244 -4.59 -16.39 -11.60
C ASN A 244 -3.63 -15.21 -11.27
N PRO A 245 -2.44 -15.16 -11.90
CA PRO A 245 -1.39 -14.20 -11.59
C PRO A 245 -1.72 -12.75 -12.01
#